data_7d5d859e7322a0868e046a3e34a0e3ed
#
_entry.id   7d5d859e7322a0868e046a3e34a0e3ed
#
_cell.length_a   1.000
_cell.length_b   1.000
_cell.length_c   1.000
_cell.angle_alpha   90.00
_cell.angle_beta   90.00
_cell.angle_gamma   90.00
#
_symmetry.space_group_name_H-M   'P 1'
#
loop_
_entity.id
_entity.type
_entity.pdbx_description
1 polymer ?
#
loop_
_entity_poly.entity_id
_entity_poly.type
_entity_poly.pdbx_seq_one_letter_code
_entity_poly.pdbx_strand_id
1 'polypeptide(L)'
;PYMSLLGNPGDKVNPKTGKSEAFPACASQADCKSPYTPDSAHQPSMGYLAYVVGGDYDHLEELMFWANYNMLESNPHYRAFEQGLLKWGQVRGQAWSLRTLGFAAYIVPDDHSFKAYFNERLDYNLQYYLDRYTKNEPNPLGIFTDGYAFAYNEGRGIAPWQDDFFTWSVGQLVAMGF
;
A
#
# COMPACT_ATOMS: atom_id res chain seq x y z
N PRO A 1 -0.32 18.99 8.44
CA PRO A 1 0.63 17.93 8.75
C PRO A 1 0.22 16.68 7.99
N TYR A 2 1.15 16.16 7.21
CA TYR A 2 0.90 14.93 6.47
C TYR A 2 0.93 13.74 7.42
N MET A 3 -0.01 12.86 7.26
CA MET A 3 0.05 11.54 7.82
C MET A 3 1.17 10.79 7.12
N SER A 4 2.22 10.42 7.84
CA SER A 4 3.37 9.68 7.30
C SER A 4 4.04 8.87 8.40
N LEU A 5 4.91 7.94 8.00
CA LEU A 5 5.72 7.17 8.94
C LEU A 5 6.91 7.97 9.50
N LEU A 6 7.24 9.14 8.92
CA LEU A 6 8.32 10.00 9.38
C LEU A 6 8.05 10.51 10.80
N GLY A 7 8.85 10.06 11.74
CA GLY A 7 8.69 10.39 13.17
C GLY A 7 7.51 9.69 13.87
N ASN A 8 6.69 8.94 13.13
CA ASN A 8 5.48 8.30 13.63
C ASN A 8 5.34 6.84 13.18
N PRO A 9 6.39 6.00 13.31
CA PRO A 9 6.37 4.63 12.80
C PRO A 9 5.35 3.73 13.51
N GLY A 10 4.88 4.12 14.69
CA GLY A 10 3.86 3.44 15.48
C GLY A 10 2.44 3.97 15.30
N ASP A 11 2.21 4.92 14.41
CA ASP A 11 0.87 5.48 14.16
C ASP A 11 -0.12 4.40 13.76
N LYS A 12 -1.37 4.65 13.99
CA LYS A 12 -2.54 3.79 13.99
C LYS A 12 -2.87 3.21 15.37
N VAL A 13 -2.00 3.32 16.37
CA VAL A 13 -2.31 2.87 17.72
C VAL A 13 -2.19 4.06 18.68
N ASN A 14 -3.30 4.46 19.27
CA ASN A 14 -3.26 5.41 20.36
C ASN A 14 -2.55 4.76 21.56
N PRO A 15 -1.42 5.29 22.03
CA PRO A 15 -0.66 4.68 23.11
C PRO A 15 -1.43 4.67 24.46
N LYS A 16 -2.44 5.53 24.63
CA LYS A 16 -3.25 5.57 25.87
C LYS A 16 -4.37 4.53 25.87
N THR A 17 -4.96 4.24 24.71
CA THR A 17 -6.12 3.34 24.60
C THR A 17 -5.79 2.00 23.98
N GLY A 18 -4.63 1.86 23.33
CA GLY A 18 -4.23 0.69 22.55
C GLY A 18 -5.09 0.46 21.31
N LYS A 19 -5.95 1.43 20.93
CA LYS A 19 -6.86 1.32 19.79
C LYS A 19 -6.31 2.04 18.58
N SER A 20 -6.68 1.53 17.41
CA SER A 20 -6.40 2.21 16.15
C SER A 20 -7.20 3.50 16.05
N GLU A 21 -6.53 4.60 15.67
CA GLU A 21 -7.11 5.93 15.50
C GLU A 21 -6.85 6.54 14.13
N ALA A 22 -6.17 5.84 13.25
CA ALA A 22 -5.78 6.39 11.95
C ALA A 22 -6.99 6.83 11.12
N PHE A 23 -8.08 6.10 11.19
CA PHE A 23 -9.37 6.46 10.60
C PHE A 23 -10.47 5.89 11.50
N PRO A 24 -11.36 6.72 12.02
CA PRO A 24 -12.48 6.22 12.78
C PRO A 24 -13.32 5.34 11.87
N ALA A 25 -13.27 4.04 12.11
CA ALA A 25 -14.20 3.12 11.48
C ALA A 25 -15.62 3.52 11.90
N CYS A 26 -16.58 3.43 10.99
CA CYS A 26 -17.98 3.49 11.37
C CYS A 26 -18.24 2.45 12.46
N ALA A 27 -18.97 2.81 13.51
CA ALA A 27 -19.26 1.90 14.63
C ALA A 27 -19.99 0.63 14.16
N SER A 28 -20.79 0.76 13.11
CA SER A 28 -21.35 -0.33 12.33
C SER A 28 -21.52 0.10 10.88
N GLN A 29 -21.65 -0.85 9.96
CA GLN A 29 -21.90 -0.52 8.55
C GLN A 29 -23.24 0.21 8.35
N ALA A 30 -24.20 -0.01 9.24
CA ALA A 30 -25.49 0.69 9.25
C ALA A 30 -25.36 2.17 9.66
N ASP A 31 -24.35 2.49 10.48
CA ASP A 31 -24.09 3.87 10.93
C ASP A 31 -23.15 4.64 9.98
N CYS A 32 -22.59 3.96 9.01
CA CYS A 32 -21.71 4.54 8.01
C CYS A 32 -22.53 5.28 6.96
N LYS A 33 -22.65 6.58 7.11
CA LYS A 33 -23.36 7.45 6.15
C LYS A 33 -22.53 7.79 4.91
N SER A 34 -21.25 7.46 4.91
CA SER A 34 -20.39 7.66 3.75
C SER A 34 -20.45 6.41 2.86
N PRO A 35 -20.69 6.55 1.55
CA PRO A 35 -20.58 5.45 0.60
C PRO A 35 -19.13 4.99 0.39
N TYR A 36 -18.18 5.76 0.89
CA TYR A 36 -16.74 5.51 0.71
C TYR A 36 -16.12 5.07 2.03
N THR A 37 -15.82 3.79 2.13
CA THR A 37 -14.94 3.26 3.17
C THR A 37 -13.57 3.08 2.53
N PRO A 38 -12.55 3.79 2.97
CA PRO A 38 -11.19 3.59 2.47
C PRO A 38 -10.74 2.15 2.70
N ASP A 39 -10.26 1.52 1.65
CA ASP A 39 -9.83 0.12 1.66
C ASP A 39 -8.73 -0.06 0.62
N SER A 40 -7.55 -0.49 1.04
CA SER A 40 -6.41 -0.71 0.15
C SER A 40 -6.72 -1.68 -0.99
N ALA A 41 -7.58 -2.68 -0.75
CA ALA A 41 -7.97 -3.66 -1.76
C ALA A 41 -8.88 -3.10 -2.87
N HIS A 42 -9.45 -1.92 -2.71
CA HIS A 42 -10.35 -1.29 -3.67
C HIS A 42 -9.90 0.12 -4.07
N GLN A 43 -8.69 0.50 -3.68
CA GLN A 43 -8.21 1.85 -3.90
C GLN A 43 -7.86 2.13 -5.37
N PRO A 44 -8.45 3.13 -6.00
CA PRO A 44 -8.03 3.62 -7.30
C PRO A 44 -6.70 4.39 -7.20
N SER A 45 -6.03 4.61 -8.33
CA SER A 45 -4.85 5.47 -8.41
C SER A 45 -5.29 6.94 -8.48
N MET A 46 -5.63 7.50 -7.34
CA MET A 46 -6.00 8.90 -7.24
C MET A 46 -4.79 9.82 -7.38
N GLY A 47 -4.97 10.96 -7.99
CA GLY A 47 -4.00 12.04 -8.07
C GLY A 47 -2.90 11.85 -9.13
N TYR A 48 -2.37 10.65 -9.38
CA TYR A 48 -1.21 10.44 -10.24
C TYR A 48 -1.41 10.99 -11.66
N LEU A 49 -2.38 10.47 -12.38
CA LEU A 49 -2.61 10.88 -13.78
C LEU A 49 -3.03 12.34 -13.89
N ALA A 50 -3.85 12.81 -12.97
CA ALA A 50 -4.29 14.19 -12.92
C ALA A 50 -3.10 15.14 -12.70
N TYR A 51 -2.17 14.78 -11.83
CA TYR A 51 -0.93 15.54 -11.65
C TYR A 51 -0.03 15.53 -12.88
N VAL A 52 0.17 14.37 -13.51
CA VAL A 52 0.99 14.25 -14.73
C VAL A 52 0.46 15.14 -15.86
N VAL A 53 -0.86 15.22 -16.01
CA VAL A 53 -1.49 16.00 -17.09
C VAL A 53 -1.64 17.48 -16.74
N GLY A 54 -2.01 17.78 -15.50
CA GLY A 54 -2.39 19.14 -15.07
C GLY A 54 -1.30 19.90 -14.32
N GLY A 55 -0.39 19.19 -13.65
CA GLY A 55 0.65 19.81 -12.82
C GLY A 55 0.12 20.43 -11.52
N ASP A 56 -1.15 20.20 -11.18
CA ASP A 56 -1.77 20.80 -10.00
C ASP A 56 -1.26 20.09 -8.72
N TYR A 57 -0.74 20.87 -7.80
CA TYR A 57 -0.14 20.39 -6.56
C TYR A 57 -1.13 19.63 -5.66
N ASP A 58 -2.41 19.98 -5.68
CA ASP A 58 -3.44 19.29 -4.89
C ASP A 58 -3.54 17.79 -5.28
N HIS A 59 -3.35 17.48 -6.57
CA HIS A 59 -3.30 16.08 -7.03
C HIS A 59 -2.05 15.34 -6.56
N LEU A 60 -0.92 16.03 -6.46
CA LEU A 60 0.29 15.46 -5.87
C LEU A 60 0.10 15.17 -4.37
N GLU A 61 -0.50 16.11 -3.65
CA GLU A 61 -0.83 15.92 -2.23
C GLU A 61 -1.76 14.72 -2.02
N GLU A 62 -2.78 14.59 -2.86
CA GLU A 62 -3.69 13.46 -2.82
C GLU A 62 -2.97 12.13 -3.05
N LEU A 63 -2.07 12.06 -4.04
CA LEU A 63 -1.27 10.86 -4.29
C LEU A 63 -0.39 10.51 -3.08
N MET A 64 0.31 11.49 -2.51
CA MET A 64 1.14 11.29 -1.32
C MET A 64 0.32 10.87 -0.11
N PHE A 65 -0.88 11.41 0.05
CA PHE A 65 -1.81 11.00 1.10
C PHE A 65 -2.17 9.51 0.96
N TRP A 66 -2.57 9.07 -0.23
CA TRP A 66 -2.98 7.70 -0.45
C TRP A 66 -1.81 6.70 -0.34
N ALA A 67 -0.61 7.08 -0.76
CA ALA A 67 0.58 6.27 -0.55
C ALA A 67 0.87 6.06 0.95
N ASN A 68 0.75 7.11 1.75
CA ASN A 68 0.89 7.02 3.21
C ASN A 68 -0.26 6.25 3.87
N TYR A 69 -1.50 6.49 3.43
CA TYR A 69 -2.67 5.77 3.93
C TYR A 69 -2.48 4.26 3.83
N ASN A 70 -2.06 3.77 2.67
CA ASN A 70 -1.87 2.35 2.42
C ASN A 70 -0.87 1.69 3.37
N MET A 71 0.19 2.40 3.75
CA MET A 71 1.15 1.92 4.74
C MET A 71 0.58 1.99 6.15
N LEU A 72 -0.11 3.08 6.49
CA LEU A 72 -0.65 3.33 7.83
C LEU A 72 -1.90 2.51 8.16
N GLU A 73 -2.65 2.06 7.16
CA GLU A 73 -3.81 1.18 7.35
C GLU A 73 -3.40 -0.14 8.04
N SER A 74 -2.20 -0.63 7.76
CA SER A 74 -1.68 -1.84 8.37
C SER A 74 -1.26 -1.63 9.82
N ASN A 75 -1.34 -2.70 10.63
CA ASN A 75 -0.80 -2.72 11.97
C ASN A 75 0.73 -2.43 11.95
N PRO A 76 1.26 -1.60 12.87
CA PRO A 76 2.67 -1.27 12.93
C PRO A 76 3.62 -2.48 12.90
N HIS A 77 3.30 -3.56 13.59
CA HIS A 77 4.11 -4.78 13.57
C HIS A 77 4.12 -5.46 12.20
N TYR A 78 2.99 -5.50 11.50
CA TYR A 78 2.91 -6.12 10.18
C TYR A 78 3.65 -5.33 9.11
N ARG A 79 3.60 -3.99 9.19
CA ARG A 79 4.34 -3.13 8.28
C ARG A 79 5.81 -2.92 8.62
N ALA A 80 6.31 -3.57 9.69
CA ALA A 80 7.65 -3.39 10.24
C ALA A 80 7.96 -1.91 10.56
N PHE A 81 7.04 -1.27 11.26
CA PHE A 81 7.11 0.12 11.75
C PHE A 81 7.49 1.11 10.63
N GLU A 82 8.72 1.62 10.68
CA GLU A 82 9.24 2.62 9.72
C GLU A 82 9.44 2.07 8.31
N GLN A 83 9.55 0.76 8.11
CA GLN A 83 9.70 0.20 6.78
C GLN A 83 8.45 0.35 5.91
N GLY A 84 7.27 0.40 6.52
CA GLY A 84 6.03 0.60 5.78
C GLY A 84 5.67 -0.56 4.85
N LEU A 85 5.95 -1.82 5.26
CA LEU A 85 5.69 -2.99 4.42
C LEU A 85 4.20 -3.17 4.13
N LEU A 86 3.88 -3.42 2.87
CA LEU A 86 2.52 -3.55 2.33
C LEU A 86 2.00 -5.00 2.35
N LYS A 87 2.73 -5.92 2.95
CA LYS A 87 2.48 -7.37 2.96
C LYS A 87 1.19 -7.81 3.68
N TRP A 88 0.46 -6.89 4.21
CA TRP A 88 -0.74 -7.14 4.96
C TRP A 88 -1.99 -7.22 4.06
N GLY A 89 -2.87 -8.14 4.41
CA GLY A 89 -4.14 -8.28 3.74
C GLY A 89 -4.10 -9.01 2.40
N GLN A 90 -5.09 -8.73 1.58
CA GLN A 90 -5.22 -9.38 0.27
C GLN A 90 -4.09 -8.99 -0.67
N VAL A 91 -3.63 -9.93 -1.51
CA VAL A 91 -2.63 -9.65 -2.55
C VAL A 91 -3.08 -8.51 -3.47
N ARG A 92 -4.37 -8.42 -3.80
CA ARG A 92 -4.94 -7.27 -4.53
C ARG A 92 -4.68 -5.94 -3.84
N GLY A 93 -4.86 -5.87 -2.51
CA GLY A 93 -4.57 -4.65 -1.74
C GLY A 93 -3.09 -4.31 -1.76
N GLN A 94 -2.22 -5.32 -1.62
CA GLN A 94 -0.77 -5.15 -1.75
C GLN A 94 -0.40 -4.61 -3.15
N ALA A 95 -1.02 -5.15 -4.21
CA ALA A 95 -0.80 -4.70 -5.58
C ALA A 95 -1.13 -3.22 -5.78
N TRP A 96 -2.31 -2.79 -5.36
CA TRP A 96 -2.74 -1.39 -5.49
C TRP A 96 -1.92 -0.44 -4.63
N SER A 97 -1.56 -0.88 -3.44
CA SER A 97 -0.72 -0.11 -2.53
C SER A 97 0.69 0.06 -3.08
N LEU A 98 1.29 -1.00 -3.62
CA LEU A 98 2.61 -0.97 -4.24
C LEU A 98 2.64 -0.04 -5.47
N ARG A 99 1.62 -0.12 -6.35
CA ARG A 99 1.46 0.79 -7.47
C ARG A 99 1.42 2.26 -7.00
N THR A 100 0.60 2.56 -6.00
CA THR A 100 0.42 3.93 -5.51
C THR A 100 1.70 4.46 -4.85
N LEU A 101 2.41 3.62 -4.09
CA LEU A 101 3.71 3.96 -3.52
C LEU A 101 4.76 4.21 -4.62
N GLY A 102 4.79 3.35 -5.64
CA GLY A 102 5.68 3.53 -6.79
C GLY A 102 5.40 4.82 -7.56
N PHE A 103 4.14 5.15 -7.77
CA PHE A 103 3.75 6.42 -8.40
C PHE A 103 4.22 7.62 -7.58
N ALA A 104 4.09 7.59 -6.25
CA ALA A 104 4.61 8.64 -5.38
C ALA A 104 6.14 8.72 -5.45
N ALA A 105 6.85 7.59 -5.35
CA ALA A 105 8.30 7.53 -5.46
C ALA A 105 8.81 8.09 -6.80
N TYR A 106 8.08 7.83 -7.90
CA TYR A 106 8.46 8.29 -9.24
C TYR A 106 8.22 9.78 -9.44
N ILE A 107 6.99 10.27 -9.15
CA ILE A 107 6.55 11.59 -9.61
C ILE A 107 6.81 12.74 -8.63
N VAL A 108 6.97 12.44 -7.33
CA VAL A 108 7.30 13.47 -6.33
C VAL A 108 8.60 14.17 -6.75
N PRO A 109 8.64 15.51 -6.84
CA PRO A 109 9.82 16.25 -7.25
C PRO A 109 11.07 15.92 -6.44
N ASP A 110 12.23 15.95 -7.06
CA ASP A 110 13.50 15.53 -6.44
C ASP A 110 13.90 16.40 -5.26
N ASP A 111 13.49 17.65 -5.24
CA ASP A 111 13.70 18.60 -4.14
C ASP A 111 12.63 18.55 -3.05
N HIS A 112 11.59 17.74 -3.22
CA HIS A 112 10.54 17.61 -2.24
C HIS A 112 10.98 16.78 -1.03
N SER A 113 10.63 17.22 0.18
CA SER A 113 11.03 16.57 1.45
C SER A 113 10.61 15.09 1.58
N PHE A 114 9.59 14.66 0.86
CA PHE A 114 9.13 13.26 0.84
C PHE A 114 9.73 12.42 -0.29
N LYS A 115 10.56 12.95 -1.17
CA LYS A 115 11.14 12.17 -2.27
C LYS A 115 11.95 10.97 -1.75
N ALA A 116 12.93 11.23 -0.91
CA ALA A 116 13.76 10.20 -0.30
C ALA A 116 12.92 9.21 0.52
N TYR A 117 11.93 9.70 1.24
CA TYR A 117 11.02 8.88 2.04
C TYR A 117 10.26 7.86 1.20
N PHE A 118 9.63 8.26 0.09
CA PHE A 118 8.88 7.31 -0.75
C PHE A 118 9.79 6.31 -1.47
N ASN A 119 10.96 6.75 -1.93
CA ASN A 119 11.95 5.84 -2.53
C ASN A 119 12.39 4.77 -1.53
N GLU A 120 12.76 5.16 -0.33
CA GLU A 120 13.18 4.23 0.71
C GLU A 120 12.07 3.23 1.10
N ARG A 121 10.81 3.68 1.19
CA ARG A 121 9.67 2.79 1.46
C ARG A 121 9.41 1.83 0.30
N LEU A 122 9.57 2.30 -0.94
CA LEU A 122 9.48 1.43 -2.11
C LEU A 122 10.58 0.37 -2.09
N ASP A 123 11.83 0.75 -1.83
CA ASP A 123 12.96 -0.17 -1.75
C ASP A 123 12.74 -1.27 -0.69
N TYR A 124 12.27 -0.91 0.50
CA TYR A 124 11.93 -1.90 1.53
C TYR A 124 10.88 -2.90 1.06
N ASN A 125 9.86 -2.44 0.36
CA ASN A 125 8.80 -3.30 -0.15
C ASN A 125 9.31 -4.20 -1.28
N LEU A 126 10.05 -3.67 -2.26
CA LEU A 126 10.63 -4.47 -3.35
C LEU A 126 11.59 -5.52 -2.80
N GLN A 127 12.44 -5.14 -1.84
CA GLN A 127 13.35 -6.08 -1.19
C GLN A 127 12.60 -7.17 -0.43
N TYR A 128 11.53 -6.83 0.28
CA TYR A 128 10.68 -7.81 0.97
C TYR A 128 10.10 -8.84 0.00
N TYR A 129 9.51 -8.40 -1.12
CA TYR A 129 8.91 -9.31 -2.10
C TYR A 129 9.98 -10.17 -2.79
N LEU A 130 11.13 -9.59 -3.12
CA LEU A 130 12.27 -10.31 -3.68
C LEU A 130 12.74 -11.42 -2.71
N ASP A 131 12.96 -11.09 -1.45
CA ASP A 131 13.44 -12.05 -0.46
C ASP A 131 12.39 -13.13 -0.17
N ARG A 132 11.13 -12.76 -0.08
CA ARG A 132 10.03 -13.66 0.26
C ARG A 132 9.70 -14.65 -0.86
N TYR A 133 9.65 -14.19 -2.11
CA TYR A 133 9.08 -14.98 -3.21
C TYR A 133 10.08 -15.45 -4.26
N THR A 134 11.30 -14.92 -4.30
CA THR A 134 12.31 -15.33 -5.28
C THR A 134 13.52 -16.04 -4.66
N LYS A 135 13.88 -15.71 -3.41
CA LYS A 135 15.05 -16.27 -2.73
C LYS A 135 14.72 -17.40 -1.76
N ASN A 136 13.47 -17.53 -1.37
CA ASN A 136 13.01 -18.54 -0.42
C ASN A 136 12.42 -19.77 -1.13
N GLU A 137 11.81 -20.68 -0.34
CA GLU A 137 11.24 -21.95 -0.74
C GLU A 137 10.63 -21.95 -2.14
N PRO A 138 10.92 -22.95 -2.98
CA PRO A 138 10.40 -23.03 -4.32
C PRO A 138 8.86 -23.06 -4.27
N ASN A 139 8.26 -22.09 -4.92
CA ASN A 139 6.83 -22.04 -5.16
C ASN A 139 6.57 -22.52 -6.60
N PRO A 140 6.22 -23.80 -6.82
CA PRO A 140 6.11 -24.34 -8.17
C PRO A 140 5.01 -23.70 -9.02
N LEU A 141 4.08 -23.01 -8.40
CA LEU A 141 3.02 -22.28 -9.09
C LEU A 141 3.42 -20.83 -9.42
N GLY A 142 4.51 -20.32 -8.81
CA GLY A 142 4.96 -18.95 -9.01
C GLY A 142 3.95 -17.90 -8.56
N ILE A 143 3.08 -18.22 -7.60
CA ILE A 143 2.03 -17.32 -7.12
C ILE A 143 2.26 -16.92 -5.67
N PHE A 144 1.59 -15.85 -5.24
CA PHE A 144 1.63 -15.43 -3.85
C PHE A 144 0.96 -16.45 -2.94
N THR A 145 1.67 -16.89 -1.92
CA THR A 145 1.17 -17.84 -0.92
C THR A 145 0.57 -17.16 0.30
N ASP A 146 0.90 -15.90 0.52
CA ASP A 146 0.36 -15.06 1.58
C ASP A 146 -0.78 -14.18 1.04
N GLY A 147 -1.65 -13.68 1.92
CA GLY A 147 -2.63 -12.65 1.57
C GLY A 147 -3.88 -13.12 0.84
N TYR A 148 -4.47 -14.20 1.26
CA TYR A 148 -5.77 -14.72 0.78
C TYR A 148 -5.81 -15.24 -0.66
N ALA A 149 -4.69 -15.27 -1.42
CA ALA A 149 -4.73 -15.85 -2.75
C ALA A 149 -5.08 -17.35 -2.70
N PHE A 150 -4.57 -18.07 -1.70
CA PHE A 150 -4.85 -19.49 -1.47
C PHE A 150 -6.04 -19.78 -0.54
N ALA A 151 -6.37 -18.85 0.32
CA ALA A 151 -7.44 -19.03 1.31
C ALA A 151 -8.75 -18.32 0.89
N TYR A 152 -8.90 -18.03 -0.40
CA TYR A 152 -10.06 -17.36 -0.93
C TYR A 152 -11.32 -18.22 -0.69
N ASN A 153 -12.44 -17.56 -0.42
CA ASN A 153 -13.73 -18.21 -0.16
C ASN A 153 -13.62 -19.29 0.94
N GLU A 154 -13.16 -18.90 2.12
CA GLU A 154 -13.04 -19.78 3.30
C GLU A 154 -12.12 -20.99 3.08
N GLY A 155 -11.07 -20.82 2.29
CA GLY A 155 -10.13 -21.89 1.98
C GLY A 155 -10.61 -22.89 0.93
N ARG A 156 -11.72 -22.61 0.24
CA ARG A 156 -12.30 -23.50 -0.78
C ARG A 156 -11.84 -23.18 -2.20
N GLY A 157 -11.04 -22.14 -2.39
CA GLY A 157 -10.62 -21.70 -3.70
C GLY A 157 -9.31 -20.91 -3.67
N ILE A 158 -8.79 -20.70 -4.87
CA ILE A 158 -7.67 -19.79 -5.14
C ILE A 158 -8.17 -18.57 -5.92
N ALA A 159 -7.48 -17.47 -5.80
CA ALA A 159 -7.81 -16.21 -6.48
C ALA A 159 -6.63 -15.73 -7.34
N PRO A 160 -6.32 -16.40 -8.45
CA PRO A 160 -5.13 -16.12 -9.27
C PRO A 160 -5.13 -14.71 -9.85
N TRP A 161 -6.30 -14.12 -10.09
CA TRP A 161 -6.43 -12.75 -10.55
C TRP A 161 -5.81 -11.71 -9.60
N GLN A 162 -5.58 -12.05 -8.33
CA GLN A 162 -4.86 -11.16 -7.41
C GLN A 162 -3.37 -11.10 -7.76
N ASP A 163 -2.79 -12.21 -8.21
CA ASP A 163 -1.41 -12.26 -8.71
C ASP A 163 -1.27 -11.49 -10.03
N ASP A 164 -2.28 -11.52 -10.89
CA ASP A 164 -2.31 -10.72 -12.13
C ASP A 164 -2.25 -9.22 -11.79
N PHE A 165 -2.99 -8.77 -10.80
CA PHE A 165 -2.94 -7.37 -10.35
C PHE A 165 -1.57 -7.00 -9.78
N PHE A 166 -0.94 -7.92 -9.03
CA PHE A 166 0.39 -7.68 -8.49
C PHE A 166 1.44 -7.61 -9.60
N THR A 167 1.38 -8.56 -10.55
CA THR A 167 2.24 -8.59 -11.73
C THR A 167 2.10 -7.30 -12.55
N TRP A 168 0.87 -6.84 -12.75
CA TRP A 168 0.63 -5.57 -13.42
C TRP A 168 1.26 -4.38 -12.66
N SER A 169 1.11 -4.34 -11.35
CA SER A 169 1.69 -3.28 -10.51
C SER A 169 3.21 -3.25 -10.59
N VAL A 170 3.87 -4.41 -10.53
CA VAL A 170 5.32 -4.53 -10.72
C VAL A 170 5.72 -4.12 -12.14
N GLY A 171 4.95 -4.50 -13.15
CA GLY A 171 5.18 -4.07 -14.53
C GLY A 171 5.16 -2.55 -14.70
N GLN A 172 4.30 -1.83 -13.98
CA GLN A 172 4.31 -0.37 -13.95
C GLN A 172 5.61 0.17 -13.34
N LEU A 173 6.09 -0.42 -12.25
CA LEU A 173 7.35 0.00 -11.62
C LEU A 173 8.54 -0.22 -12.54
N VAL A 174 8.61 -1.37 -13.22
CA VAL A 174 9.65 -1.65 -14.21
C VAL A 174 9.62 -0.62 -15.36
N ALA A 175 8.42 -0.25 -15.84
CA ALA A 175 8.27 0.77 -16.87
C ALA A 175 8.72 2.17 -16.42
N MET A 176 8.72 2.42 -15.11
CA MET A 176 9.21 3.66 -14.50
C MET A 176 10.70 3.64 -14.19
N GLY A 177 11.38 2.49 -14.35
CA GLY A 177 12.81 2.34 -14.14
C GLY A 177 13.23 1.86 -12.74
N PHE A 178 12.30 1.34 -11.94
CA PHE A 178 12.60 0.70 -10.65
C PHE A 178 13.04 -0.75 -10.80
#